data_c1bc7352915847dcee2e2df13eb4f5f2
#
_entry.id   c1bc7352915847dcee2e2df13eb4f5f2
#
_cell.length_a   1.000
_cell.length_b   1.000
_cell.length_c   1.000
_cell.angle_alpha   90.00
_cell.angle_beta   90.00
_cell.angle_gamma   90.00
#
_symmetry.space_group_name_H-M   'P 1'
#
loop_
_entity.id
_entity.type
_entity.pdbx_description
1 polymer ?
#
loop_
_entity_poly.entity_id
_entity_poly.type
_entity_poly.pdbx_seq_one_letter_code
_entity_poly.pdbx_strand_id
1 'polypeptide(L)'
;VDFLNLVSGGIDTLPRLSANSMPGMASVLSPFIEQAGRFKRELNLPVFHATRVNDLATARHAIKENLIDLVGMTRAHIADPYIVQKINTNQEERIRTCVGATYCSNHRLCIQNPATAREKSLPHKVLSVPKKKKVVVVGGGPAGLEAARVCAERGHKVILFEASTQLGGQVILAGKVDWRKDILGIVDWLANECSFLGVEIHLNRYVEEVDIINQSPDIVVMATGGHPNIEWVEGNAKVLSTWDILSGHAKMEGSVFIHDQTGRNVSLAAADYISDKNVEVTLNTQDATVGMEAMRMEISPFMKRFYKKGVKVQVDHELISAERQGNQIKVSLRNTHTGKTITHITNNLVLEAGTLPNDEIFYSIKEKSLNRGVVDIEAMASGKPQPIFSGKGYHLYRVGDAVNSRDIHCAILDSLRICKDL
;
A
#
# COMPACT_ATOMS: atom_id res chain seq x y z
N VAL A 1 -20.76 30.64 24.19
CA VAL A 1 -20.08 29.44 23.64
C VAL A 1 -20.91 28.26 24.07
N ASP A 2 -21.34 27.44 23.09
CA ASP A 2 -22.28 26.33 23.33
C ASP A 2 -21.56 24.99 23.45
N PHE A 3 -20.34 24.87 22.93
CA PHE A 3 -19.46 23.68 23.02
C PHE A 3 -18.01 24.05 22.76
N LEU A 4 -17.09 23.16 23.13
CA LEU A 4 -15.68 23.26 22.81
C LEU A 4 -15.31 22.18 21.77
N ASN A 5 -14.83 22.61 20.59
CA ASN A 5 -14.19 21.71 19.65
C ASN A 5 -12.67 21.77 19.84
N LEU A 6 -12.14 20.82 20.59
CA LEU A 6 -10.73 20.79 20.95
C LEU A 6 -9.87 20.25 19.81
N VAL A 7 -8.98 21.08 19.29
CA VAL A 7 -7.93 20.71 18.35
C VAL A 7 -6.58 20.99 19.00
N SER A 8 -5.71 20.01 19.02
CA SER A 8 -4.36 20.14 19.58
C SER A 8 -3.30 20.12 18.49
N GLY A 9 -2.19 20.85 18.69
CA GLY A 9 -1.00 20.83 17.87
C GLY A 9 -0.81 22.02 16.96
N GLY A 10 0.43 22.17 16.47
CA GLY A 10 0.84 23.19 15.52
C GLY A 10 0.87 22.68 14.08
N ILE A 11 0.72 23.59 13.13
CA ILE A 11 0.77 23.31 11.68
C ILE A 11 1.91 24.07 11.00
N ASP A 12 2.71 24.78 11.79
CA ASP A 12 3.79 25.68 11.34
C ASP A 12 4.99 24.93 10.75
N THR A 13 5.22 23.69 11.18
CA THR A 13 6.27 22.84 10.65
C THR A 13 5.75 21.45 10.32
N LEU A 14 6.40 20.77 9.34
CA LEU A 14 6.05 19.41 8.97
C LEU A 14 6.13 18.41 10.15
N PRO A 15 7.18 18.45 11.00
CA PRO A 15 7.23 17.59 12.20
C PRO A 15 6.05 17.80 13.16
N ARG A 16 5.64 19.05 13.42
CA ARG A 16 4.49 19.33 14.30
C ARG A 16 3.17 18.93 13.66
N LEU A 17 2.99 19.20 12.35
CA LEU A 17 1.81 18.79 11.62
C LEU A 17 1.63 17.27 11.65
N SER A 18 2.71 16.51 11.35
CA SER A 18 2.68 15.04 11.29
C SER A 18 2.55 14.38 12.66
N ALA A 19 3.03 15.00 13.73
CA ALA A 19 2.97 14.45 15.08
C ALA A 19 1.65 14.77 15.81
N ASN A 20 1.11 15.96 15.58
CA ASN A 20 0.03 16.50 16.41
C ASN A 20 -1.29 16.65 15.65
N SER A 21 -1.32 17.44 14.55
CA SER A 21 -2.59 17.78 13.91
C SER A 21 -3.08 16.69 12.94
N MET A 22 -2.15 16.02 12.26
CA MET A 22 -2.44 14.95 11.30
C MET A 22 -1.61 13.68 11.56
N PRO A 23 -1.67 13.13 12.78
CA PRO A 23 -0.83 11.99 13.15
C PRO A 23 -1.15 10.76 12.28
N GLY A 24 -0.09 10.15 11.72
CA GLY A 24 -0.14 8.93 10.95
C GLY A 24 0.17 7.69 11.80
N MET A 25 0.61 6.61 11.13
CA MET A 25 0.95 5.33 11.77
C MET A 25 2.03 5.46 12.87
N ALA A 26 2.94 6.42 12.76
CA ALA A 26 4.00 6.64 13.74
C ALA A 26 3.54 7.21 15.10
N SER A 27 2.27 7.58 15.23
CA SER A 27 1.69 8.10 16.48
C SER A 27 0.76 7.07 17.10
N VAL A 28 0.56 7.15 18.41
CA VAL A 28 -0.48 6.36 19.09
C VAL A 28 -1.88 6.79 18.64
N LEU A 29 -2.87 5.92 18.82
CA LEU A 29 -4.28 6.28 18.60
C LEU A 29 -4.72 7.35 19.60
N SER A 30 -5.52 8.30 19.14
CA SER A 30 -6.12 9.35 19.95
C SER A 30 -5.16 10.04 20.95
N PRO A 31 -4.02 10.60 20.47
CA PRO A 31 -2.90 11.02 21.33
C PRO A 31 -3.27 12.14 22.32
N PHE A 32 -4.37 12.83 22.13
CA PHE A 32 -4.80 13.96 22.98
C PHE A 32 -6.12 13.71 23.73
N ILE A 33 -6.59 12.46 23.78
CA ILE A 33 -7.88 12.14 24.39
C ILE A 33 -7.90 12.46 25.90
N GLU A 34 -6.80 12.17 26.61
CA GLU A 34 -6.67 12.50 28.03
C GLU A 34 -6.65 14.01 28.27
N GLN A 35 -6.03 14.77 27.37
CA GLN A 35 -6.06 16.23 27.43
C GLN A 35 -7.49 16.74 27.22
N ALA A 36 -8.23 16.19 26.26
CA ALA A 36 -9.63 16.53 26.06
C ALA A 36 -10.47 16.24 27.31
N GLY A 37 -10.23 15.09 27.96
CA GLY A 37 -10.87 14.72 29.21
C GLY A 37 -10.59 15.68 30.39
N ARG A 38 -9.39 16.29 30.44
CA ARG A 38 -9.11 17.36 31.41
C ARG A 38 -9.97 18.58 31.18
N PHE A 39 -10.06 19.07 29.94
CA PHE A 39 -10.94 20.19 29.59
C PHE A 39 -12.38 19.89 29.92
N LYS A 40 -12.87 18.69 29.63
CA LYS A 40 -14.25 18.29 29.91
C LYS A 40 -14.56 18.32 31.43
N ARG A 41 -13.61 17.89 32.27
CA ARG A 41 -13.81 17.92 33.76
C ARG A 41 -13.87 19.33 34.35
N GLU A 42 -13.20 20.29 33.71
CA GLU A 42 -13.09 21.66 34.20
C GLU A 42 -14.13 22.60 33.55
N LEU A 43 -14.72 22.20 32.43
CA LEU A 43 -15.68 23.02 31.72
C LEU A 43 -17.09 22.42 31.79
N ASN A 44 -18.08 23.27 32.04
CA ASN A 44 -19.49 22.87 31.99
C ASN A 44 -20.04 23.04 30.57
N LEU A 45 -19.33 22.50 29.57
CA LEU A 45 -19.66 22.57 28.13
C LEU A 45 -19.44 21.20 27.48
N PRO A 46 -20.22 20.86 26.45
CA PRO A 46 -19.91 19.71 25.62
C PRO A 46 -18.53 19.84 24.97
N VAL A 47 -17.71 18.79 25.04
CA VAL A 47 -16.38 18.74 24.43
C VAL A 47 -16.39 17.78 23.25
N PHE A 48 -16.03 18.32 22.09
CA PHE A 48 -15.80 17.54 20.86
C PHE A 48 -14.30 17.38 20.64
N HIS A 49 -13.88 16.20 20.24
CA HIS A 49 -12.49 15.95 19.91
C HIS A 49 -12.35 14.98 18.73
N ALA A 50 -11.35 15.25 17.91
CA ALA A 50 -10.88 14.38 16.85
C ALA A 50 -9.39 14.06 17.09
N THR A 51 -8.68 13.67 16.10
CA THR A 51 -7.25 13.34 16.05
C THR A 51 -6.98 11.86 16.24
N ARG A 52 -6.87 11.18 15.09
CA ARG A 52 -6.54 9.76 14.98
C ARG A 52 -7.43 8.82 15.82
N VAL A 53 -8.71 9.13 15.93
CA VAL A 53 -9.73 8.16 16.33
C VAL A 53 -10.12 7.39 15.07
N ASN A 54 -9.52 6.22 14.86
CA ASN A 54 -9.64 5.47 13.60
C ASN A 54 -10.59 4.27 13.70
N ASP A 55 -10.90 3.82 14.91
CA ASP A 55 -11.70 2.63 15.19
C ASP A 55 -12.78 2.88 16.27
N LEU A 56 -13.75 1.95 16.30
CA LEU A 56 -14.88 2.06 17.23
C LEU A 56 -14.51 1.82 18.68
N ALA A 57 -13.51 0.98 18.97
CA ALA A 57 -13.12 0.68 20.33
C ALA A 57 -12.58 1.95 21.00
N THR A 58 -11.70 2.68 20.31
CA THR A 58 -11.18 3.97 20.76
C THR A 58 -12.30 5.01 20.94
N ALA A 59 -13.23 5.09 19.99
CA ALA A 59 -14.36 6.02 20.04
C ALA A 59 -15.29 5.71 21.23
N ARG A 60 -15.66 4.45 21.41
CA ARG A 60 -16.50 3.99 22.54
C ARG A 60 -15.84 4.19 23.89
N HIS A 61 -14.55 3.90 23.98
CA HIS A 61 -13.78 4.15 25.20
C HIS A 61 -13.84 5.63 25.60
N ALA A 62 -13.58 6.53 24.67
CA ALA A 62 -13.60 7.97 24.92
C ALA A 62 -14.95 8.50 25.44
N ILE A 63 -16.05 7.98 24.93
CA ILE A 63 -17.41 8.33 25.40
C ILE A 63 -17.73 7.67 26.73
N LYS A 64 -17.44 6.36 26.86
CA LYS A 64 -17.75 5.59 28.08
C LYS A 64 -17.04 6.12 29.32
N GLU A 65 -15.75 6.46 29.17
CA GLU A 65 -14.93 7.04 30.22
C GLU A 65 -15.19 8.54 30.43
N ASN A 66 -16.22 9.08 29.78
CA ASN A 66 -16.61 10.49 29.90
C ASN A 66 -15.46 11.48 29.63
N LEU A 67 -14.58 11.15 28.66
CA LEU A 67 -13.48 12.00 28.24
C LEU A 67 -13.91 13.09 27.25
N ILE A 68 -14.92 12.82 26.45
CA ILE A 68 -15.52 13.73 25.47
C ILE A 68 -17.00 13.42 25.30
N ASP A 69 -17.75 14.33 24.67
CA ASP A 69 -19.17 14.16 24.36
C ASP A 69 -19.40 13.73 22.92
N LEU A 70 -18.50 14.12 22.02
CA LEU A 70 -18.63 13.83 20.60
C LEU A 70 -17.28 13.52 19.96
N VAL A 71 -17.25 12.46 19.16
CA VAL A 71 -16.04 11.94 18.51
C VAL A 71 -15.98 12.37 17.06
N GLY A 72 -14.88 13.02 16.66
CA GLY A 72 -14.58 13.32 15.26
C GLY A 72 -13.75 12.19 14.63
N MET A 73 -14.30 11.53 13.60
CA MET A 73 -13.67 10.36 12.92
C MET A 73 -13.50 10.59 11.42
N THR A 74 -13.09 11.77 10.96
CA THR A 74 -13.02 12.15 9.55
C THR A 74 -12.32 11.13 8.66
N ARG A 75 -11.09 10.72 9.02
CA ARG A 75 -10.31 9.77 8.21
C ARG A 75 -10.91 8.36 8.21
N ALA A 76 -11.57 7.96 9.28
CA ALA A 76 -12.30 6.69 9.32
C ALA A 76 -13.48 6.72 8.34
N HIS A 77 -14.26 7.81 8.29
CA HIS A 77 -15.35 7.97 7.31
C HIS A 77 -14.86 8.10 5.86
N ILE A 78 -13.66 8.64 5.64
CA ILE A 78 -13.01 8.60 4.30
C ILE A 78 -12.67 7.17 3.89
N ALA A 79 -12.20 6.35 4.83
CA ALA A 79 -11.92 4.94 4.58
C ALA A 79 -13.20 4.13 4.40
N ASP A 80 -14.19 4.36 5.23
CA ASP A 80 -15.51 3.69 5.18
C ASP A 80 -16.66 4.67 5.45
N PRO A 81 -17.36 5.15 4.40
CA PRO A 81 -18.49 6.07 4.57
C PRO A 81 -19.71 5.44 5.25
N TYR A 82 -19.75 4.11 5.38
CA TYR A 82 -20.87 3.37 5.93
C TYR A 82 -20.69 2.94 7.40
N ILE A 83 -19.74 3.51 8.13
CA ILE A 83 -19.46 3.15 9.53
C ILE A 83 -20.75 3.12 10.36
N VAL A 84 -21.51 4.23 10.37
CA VAL A 84 -22.75 4.34 11.16
C VAL A 84 -23.81 3.32 10.72
N GLN A 85 -23.96 3.10 9.41
CA GLN A 85 -24.87 2.09 8.89
C GLN A 85 -24.46 0.68 9.37
N LYS A 86 -23.18 0.35 9.29
CA LYS A 86 -22.64 -0.96 9.72
C LYS A 86 -22.83 -1.18 11.22
N ILE A 87 -22.66 -0.15 12.04
CA ILE A 87 -22.97 -0.23 13.48
C ILE A 87 -24.45 -0.55 13.70
N ASN A 88 -25.35 0.17 13.04
CA ASN A 88 -26.79 0.01 13.19
C ASN A 88 -27.33 -1.33 12.67
N THR A 89 -26.56 -1.99 11.82
CA THR A 89 -26.93 -3.30 11.22
C THR A 89 -26.09 -4.47 11.75
N ASN A 90 -25.35 -4.28 12.86
CA ASN A 90 -24.49 -5.28 13.48
C ASN A 90 -23.47 -5.91 12.51
N GLN A 91 -22.84 -5.07 11.67
CA GLN A 91 -21.79 -5.46 10.69
C GLN A 91 -20.46 -4.73 10.98
N GLU A 92 -20.13 -4.55 12.25
CA GLU A 92 -18.96 -3.79 12.67
C GLU A 92 -17.64 -4.42 12.20
N GLU A 93 -17.58 -5.76 12.14
CA GLU A 93 -16.43 -6.53 11.65
C GLU A 93 -16.12 -6.25 10.17
N ARG A 94 -17.07 -5.69 9.42
CA ARG A 94 -16.90 -5.30 8.02
C ARG A 94 -16.46 -3.84 7.83
N ILE A 95 -16.25 -3.10 8.91
CA ILE A 95 -15.77 -1.71 8.80
C ILE A 95 -14.34 -1.69 8.28
N ARG A 96 -14.12 -0.92 7.20
CA ARG A 96 -12.79 -0.64 6.65
C ARG A 96 -12.09 0.40 7.52
N THR A 97 -11.33 -0.06 8.49
CA THR A 97 -10.63 0.81 9.44
C THR A 97 -9.55 1.64 8.76
N CYS A 98 -9.45 2.93 9.10
CA CYS A 98 -8.39 3.80 8.58
C CYS A 98 -7.01 3.37 9.12
N VAL A 99 -6.12 2.97 8.24
CA VAL A 99 -4.75 2.52 8.57
C VAL A 99 -3.77 3.67 8.89
N GLY A 100 -4.18 4.92 8.78
CA GLY A 100 -3.32 6.06 9.14
C GLY A 100 -2.19 6.36 8.16
N ALA A 101 -2.24 5.85 6.91
CA ALA A 101 -1.24 6.08 5.87
C ALA A 101 -1.15 7.53 5.37
N THR A 102 -1.99 8.42 5.86
CA THR A 102 -2.05 9.85 5.52
C THR A 102 -2.15 10.20 4.01
N TYR A 103 -2.47 9.23 3.18
CA TYR A 103 -2.64 9.38 1.72
C TYR A 103 -3.65 10.48 1.35
N CYS A 104 -4.70 10.63 2.16
CA CYS A 104 -5.70 11.67 2.01
C CYS A 104 -5.15 13.11 2.20
N SER A 105 -4.08 13.27 2.96
CA SER A 105 -3.41 14.56 3.15
C SER A 105 -2.68 15.04 1.88
N ASN A 106 -2.02 14.13 1.17
CA ASN A 106 -1.26 14.46 -0.02
C ASN A 106 -2.13 14.49 -1.28
N HIS A 107 -2.95 13.45 -1.46
CA HIS A 107 -3.65 13.20 -2.71
C HIS A 107 -5.15 13.51 -2.66
N ARG A 108 -5.69 13.84 -1.47
CA ARG A 108 -7.15 14.00 -1.22
C ARG A 108 -7.95 12.74 -1.56
N LEU A 109 -7.29 11.58 -1.52
CA LEU A 109 -7.80 10.24 -1.84
C LEU A 109 -7.58 9.33 -0.63
N CYS A 110 -8.14 8.13 -0.64
CA CYS A 110 -7.83 7.11 0.37
C CYS A 110 -6.96 6.01 -0.23
N ILE A 111 -5.93 5.58 0.50
CA ILE A 111 -5.03 4.51 0.03
C ILE A 111 -5.76 3.19 -0.24
N GLN A 112 -6.83 2.91 0.50
CA GLN A 112 -7.57 1.63 0.46
C GLN A 112 -9.02 1.76 -0.02
N ASN A 113 -9.55 2.99 -0.15
CA ASN A 113 -10.89 3.23 -0.70
C ASN A 113 -10.77 4.04 -1.99
N PRO A 114 -10.72 3.39 -3.15
CA PRO A 114 -10.45 4.04 -4.43
C PRO A 114 -11.64 4.89 -4.93
N ALA A 115 -12.83 4.69 -4.37
CA ALA A 115 -14.01 5.49 -4.70
C ALA A 115 -13.97 6.90 -4.09
N THR A 116 -13.18 7.12 -3.02
CA THR A 116 -13.05 8.44 -2.38
C THR A 116 -12.65 9.52 -3.38
N ALA A 117 -13.42 10.62 -3.41
CA ALA A 117 -13.29 11.74 -4.33
C ALA A 117 -13.52 11.39 -5.83
N ARG A 118 -14.10 10.21 -6.10
CA ARG A 118 -14.45 9.72 -7.44
C ARG A 118 -15.88 9.15 -7.49
N GLU A 119 -16.72 9.46 -6.52
CA GLU A 119 -18.03 8.85 -6.30
C GLU A 119 -18.99 8.98 -7.48
N LYS A 120 -18.77 9.98 -8.38
CA LYS A 120 -19.55 10.13 -9.62
C LYS A 120 -19.30 9.01 -10.64
N SER A 121 -18.11 8.40 -10.65
CA SER A 121 -17.71 7.40 -11.62
C SER A 121 -17.36 6.04 -11.01
N LEU A 122 -16.99 6.02 -9.74
CA LEU A 122 -16.63 4.82 -9.00
C LEU A 122 -17.49 4.70 -7.75
N PRO A 123 -18.33 3.66 -7.65
CA PRO A 123 -19.21 3.49 -6.51
C PRO A 123 -18.47 2.92 -5.29
N HIS A 124 -18.90 3.30 -4.09
CA HIS A 124 -18.47 2.63 -2.85
C HIS A 124 -19.05 1.22 -2.70
N LYS A 125 -20.22 0.97 -3.27
CA LYS A 125 -20.88 -0.35 -3.34
C LYS A 125 -21.10 -0.72 -4.79
N VAL A 126 -20.74 -1.94 -5.13
CA VAL A 126 -20.88 -2.47 -6.48
C VAL A 126 -22.23 -3.18 -6.57
N LEU A 127 -22.98 -2.93 -7.65
CA LEU A 127 -24.28 -3.54 -7.85
C LEU A 127 -24.14 -4.98 -8.33
N SER A 128 -24.96 -5.88 -7.77
CA SER A 128 -25.04 -7.26 -8.25
C SER A 128 -25.62 -7.36 -9.65
N VAL A 129 -25.26 -8.41 -10.38
CA VAL A 129 -25.77 -8.69 -11.72
C VAL A 129 -26.59 -9.98 -11.77
N PRO A 130 -27.61 -10.05 -12.64
CA PRO A 130 -28.43 -11.27 -12.78
C PRO A 130 -27.63 -12.45 -13.32
N LYS A 131 -26.76 -12.21 -14.31
CA LYS A 131 -25.95 -13.25 -14.95
C LYS A 131 -24.63 -13.43 -14.21
N LYS A 132 -24.54 -14.49 -13.42
CA LYS A 132 -23.33 -14.85 -12.70
C LYS A 132 -22.30 -15.45 -13.65
N LYS A 133 -21.03 -15.07 -13.45
CA LYS A 133 -19.86 -15.57 -14.20
C LYS A 133 -18.92 -16.29 -13.26
N LYS A 134 -18.07 -17.16 -13.80
CA LYS A 134 -16.95 -17.77 -13.09
C LYS A 134 -15.70 -16.90 -13.32
N VAL A 135 -15.13 -16.38 -12.25
CA VAL A 135 -13.97 -15.51 -12.27
C VAL A 135 -12.80 -16.23 -11.59
N VAL A 136 -11.67 -16.26 -12.27
CA VAL A 136 -10.40 -16.73 -11.72
C VAL A 136 -9.49 -15.52 -11.52
N VAL A 137 -9.00 -15.34 -10.29
CA VAL A 137 -8.03 -14.31 -9.92
C VAL A 137 -6.72 -14.98 -9.57
N VAL A 138 -5.61 -14.53 -10.16
CA VAL A 138 -4.27 -15.06 -9.90
C VAL A 138 -3.42 -14.01 -9.19
N GLY A 139 -3.07 -14.29 -7.93
CA GLY A 139 -2.35 -13.40 -7.02
C GLY A 139 -3.24 -12.82 -5.93
N GLY A 140 -2.81 -12.98 -4.68
CA GLY A 140 -3.51 -12.55 -3.45
C GLY A 140 -2.94 -11.26 -2.83
N GLY A 141 -2.30 -10.40 -3.63
CA GLY A 141 -1.92 -9.04 -3.23
C GLY A 141 -3.13 -8.10 -3.21
N PRO A 142 -2.95 -6.80 -2.89
CA PRO A 142 -4.06 -5.85 -2.77
C PRO A 142 -4.89 -5.71 -4.05
N ALA A 143 -4.25 -5.82 -5.22
CA ALA A 143 -4.96 -5.79 -6.51
C ALA A 143 -5.87 -7.02 -6.69
N GLY A 144 -5.34 -8.22 -6.46
CA GLY A 144 -6.11 -9.46 -6.63
C GLY A 144 -7.21 -9.60 -5.60
N LEU A 145 -6.96 -9.24 -4.35
CA LEU A 145 -7.97 -9.24 -3.30
C LEU A 145 -9.12 -8.26 -3.61
N GLU A 146 -8.82 -7.04 -4.08
CA GLU A 146 -9.88 -6.10 -4.48
C GLU A 146 -10.63 -6.60 -5.72
N ALA A 147 -9.95 -7.18 -6.72
CA ALA A 147 -10.60 -7.76 -7.89
C ALA A 147 -11.55 -8.89 -7.47
N ALA A 148 -11.10 -9.78 -6.59
CA ALA A 148 -11.91 -10.89 -6.07
C ALA A 148 -13.12 -10.37 -5.28
N ARG A 149 -12.90 -9.40 -4.36
CA ARG A 149 -13.97 -8.78 -3.58
C ARG A 149 -15.04 -8.14 -4.48
N VAL A 150 -14.61 -7.32 -5.45
CA VAL A 150 -15.52 -6.60 -6.35
C VAL A 150 -16.32 -7.58 -7.20
N CYS A 151 -15.68 -8.58 -7.78
CA CYS A 151 -16.37 -9.62 -8.57
C CYS A 151 -17.35 -10.44 -7.72
N ALA A 152 -16.99 -10.77 -6.49
CA ALA A 152 -17.87 -11.49 -5.57
C ALA A 152 -19.05 -10.63 -5.10
N GLU A 153 -18.85 -9.33 -4.83
CA GLU A 153 -19.92 -8.38 -4.50
C GLU A 153 -20.92 -8.21 -5.64
N ARG A 154 -20.46 -8.33 -6.91
CA ARG A 154 -21.34 -8.40 -8.08
C ARG A 154 -22.16 -9.70 -8.16
N GLY A 155 -21.82 -10.71 -7.36
CA GLY A 155 -22.50 -12.01 -7.29
C GLY A 155 -21.86 -13.07 -8.19
N HIS A 156 -20.66 -12.85 -8.72
CA HIS A 156 -19.93 -13.86 -9.48
C HIS A 156 -19.38 -14.97 -8.58
N LYS A 157 -19.12 -16.16 -9.15
CA LYS A 157 -18.36 -17.22 -8.48
C LYS A 157 -16.87 -16.93 -8.67
N VAL A 158 -16.16 -16.66 -7.58
CA VAL A 158 -14.75 -16.24 -7.63
C VAL A 158 -13.85 -17.29 -7.01
N ILE A 159 -12.77 -17.64 -7.71
CA ILE A 159 -11.66 -18.46 -7.22
C ILE A 159 -10.41 -17.59 -7.27
N LEU A 160 -9.68 -17.52 -6.16
CA LEU A 160 -8.41 -16.81 -6.04
C LEU A 160 -7.28 -17.78 -5.73
N PHE A 161 -6.23 -17.76 -6.52
CA PHE A 161 -5.00 -18.51 -6.31
C PHE A 161 -3.88 -17.58 -5.82
N GLU A 162 -3.17 -18.00 -4.78
CA GLU A 162 -1.99 -17.31 -4.24
C GLU A 162 -0.84 -18.32 -4.07
N ALA A 163 0.32 -17.98 -4.61
CA ALA A 163 1.50 -18.85 -4.58
C ALA A 163 2.12 -18.94 -3.19
N SER A 164 2.02 -17.89 -2.39
CA SER A 164 2.59 -17.87 -1.03
C SER A 164 1.66 -18.48 0.02
N THR A 165 2.21 -18.63 1.25
CA THR A 165 1.49 -19.19 2.41
C THR A 165 0.46 -18.22 2.99
N GLN A 166 0.46 -16.95 2.55
CA GLN A 166 -0.38 -15.88 3.11
C GLN A 166 -0.77 -14.87 2.03
N LEU A 167 -1.90 -14.22 2.24
CA LEU A 167 -2.37 -13.11 1.42
C LEU A 167 -1.58 -11.82 1.71
N GLY A 168 -1.60 -10.87 0.78
CA GLY A 168 -1.12 -9.51 0.99
C GLY A 168 0.02 -9.07 0.07
N GLY A 169 0.77 -9.99 -0.54
CA GLY A 169 1.86 -9.65 -1.46
C GLY A 169 2.85 -8.66 -0.84
N GLN A 170 3.21 -7.61 -1.56
CA GLN A 170 4.19 -6.62 -1.10
C GLN A 170 3.76 -5.81 0.14
N VAL A 171 2.47 -5.74 0.47
CA VAL A 171 2.00 -5.03 1.67
C VAL A 171 2.54 -5.68 2.95
N ILE A 172 2.81 -6.99 2.91
CA ILE A 172 3.44 -7.71 4.02
C ILE A 172 4.83 -7.14 4.33
N LEU A 173 5.61 -6.80 3.29
CA LEU A 173 6.92 -6.17 3.45
C LEU A 173 6.78 -4.73 3.98
N ALA A 174 5.79 -3.97 3.51
CA ALA A 174 5.53 -2.62 3.99
C ALA A 174 5.19 -2.56 5.48
N GLY A 175 4.61 -3.63 6.03
CA GLY A 175 4.27 -3.78 7.46
C GLY A 175 5.42 -4.28 8.34
N LYS A 176 6.63 -4.52 7.81
CA LYS A 176 7.76 -5.05 8.60
C LYS A 176 8.37 -4.04 9.56
N VAL A 177 8.24 -2.76 9.28
CA VAL A 177 8.65 -1.69 10.20
C VAL A 177 7.59 -1.53 11.28
N ASP A 178 7.96 -1.64 12.55
CA ASP A 178 7.02 -1.73 13.68
C ASP A 178 5.94 -0.66 13.71
N TRP A 179 6.31 0.59 13.50
CA TRP A 179 5.38 1.70 13.54
C TRP A 179 4.47 1.80 12.30
N ARG A 180 4.70 0.97 11.26
CA ARG A 180 3.89 0.90 10.04
C ARG A 180 2.98 -0.31 9.97
N LYS A 181 2.89 -1.11 11.02
CA LYS A 181 2.08 -2.35 11.05
C LYS A 181 0.61 -2.13 10.71
N ASP A 182 0.05 -0.97 11.01
CA ASP A 182 -1.34 -0.63 10.70
C ASP A 182 -1.65 -0.75 9.19
N ILE A 183 -0.63 -0.68 8.31
CA ILE A 183 -0.81 -0.85 6.86
C ILE A 183 -1.35 -2.23 6.49
N LEU A 184 -1.08 -3.26 7.31
CA LEU A 184 -1.57 -4.62 7.13
C LEU A 184 -3.09 -4.70 7.21
N GLY A 185 -3.74 -3.78 7.93
CA GLY A 185 -5.19 -3.67 7.99
C GLY A 185 -5.88 -3.53 6.63
N ILE A 186 -5.15 -3.11 5.58
CA ILE A 186 -5.65 -3.13 4.19
C ILE A 186 -5.89 -4.56 3.73
N VAL A 187 -4.91 -5.43 3.96
CA VAL A 187 -4.98 -6.85 3.58
C VAL A 187 -6.00 -7.58 4.42
N ASP A 188 -5.98 -7.34 5.73
CA ASP A 188 -6.90 -7.98 6.69
C ASP A 188 -8.35 -7.70 6.31
N TRP A 189 -8.67 -6.44 6.03
CA TRP A 189 -10.02 -6.06 5.61
C TRP A 189 -10.41 -6.69 4.27
N LEU A 190 -9.54 -6.64 3.26
CA LEU A 190 -9.82 -7.23 1.94
C LEU A 190 -10.00 -8.74 2.01
N ALA A 191 -9.16 -9.44 2.78
CA ALA A 191 -9.25 -10.89 2.97
C ALA A 191 -10.54 -11.28 3.70
N ASN A 192 -10.92 -10.54 4.74
CA ASN A 192 -12.17 -10.75 5.48
C ASN A 192 -13.39 -10.52 4.58
N GLU A 193 -13.41 -9.46 3.77
CA GLU A 193 -14.50 -9.22 2.80
C GLU A 193 -14.58 -10.32 1.74
N CYS A 194 -13.45 -10.80 1.20
CA CYS A 194 -13.40 -11.92 0.28
C CYS A 194 -14.01 -13.17 0.93
N SER A 195 -13.63 -13.48 2.17
CA SER A 195 -14.19 -14.61 2.92
C SER A 195 -15.70 -14.45 3.15
N PHE A 196 -16.14 -13.28 3.60
CA PHE A 196 -17.54 -12.96 3.83
C PHE A 196 -18.40 -13.10 2.55
N LEU A 197 -17.85 -12.73 1.41
CA LEU A 197 -18.50 -12.80 0.10
C LEU A 197 -18.40 -14.20 -0.55
N GLY A 198 -17.77 -15.17 0.11
CA GLY A 198 -17.67 -16.55 -0.35
C GLY A 198 -16.66 -16.77 -1.49
N VAL A 199 -15.59 -15.97 -1.54
CA VAL A 199 -14.47 -16.22 -2.46
C VAL A 199 -13.74 -17.49 -2.06
N GLU A 200 -13.55 -18.41 -3.01
CA GLU A 200 -12.77 -19.63 -2.83
C GLU A 200 -11.26 -19.29 -2.94
N ILE A 201 -10.51 -19.34 -1.82
CA ILE A 201 -9.11 -18.93 -1.76
C ILE A 201 -8.22 -20.17 -1.62
N HIS A 202 -7.23 -20.30 -2.51
CA HIS A 202 -6.22 -21.34 -2.50
C HIS A 202 -4.83 -20.74 -2.27
N LEU A 203 -4.29 -20.93 -1.08
CA LEU A 203 -2.91 -20.56 -0.72
C LEU A 203 -1.92 -21.68 -1.11
N ASN A 204 -0.63 -21.37 -1.16
CA ASN A 204 0.43 -22.28 -1.56
C ASN A 204 0.17 -22.91 -2.94
N ARG A 205 -0.47 -22.18 -3.81
CA ARG A 205 -0.83 -22.66 -5.14
C ARG A 205 -0.21 -21.76 -6.20
N TYR A 206 0.99 -22.10 -6.63
CA TYR A 206 1.55 -21.59 -7.87
C TYR A 206 0.76 -22.21 -9.02
N VAL A 207 0.14 -21.39 -9.85
CA VAL A 207 -0.68 -21.85 -10.96
C VAL A 207 0.03 -21.60 -12.29
N GLU A 208 -0.17 -22.54 -13.20
CA GLU A 208 0.22 -22.44 -14.60
C GLU A 208 -1.02 -22.23 -15.48
N GLU A 209 -0.80 -22.04 -16.78
CA GLU A 209 -1.88 -21.88 -17.77
C GLU A 209 -2.95 -22.99 -17.64
N VAL A 210 -2.52 -24.24 -17.54
CA VAL A 210 -3.42 -25.42 -17.46
C VAL A 210 -4.32 -25.37 -16.25
N ASP A 211 -3.84 -24.88 -15.11
CA ASP A 211 -4.64 -24.76 -13.89
C ASP A 211 -5.78 -23.75 -14.08
N ILE A 212 -5.49 -22.63 -14.75
CA ILE A 212 -6.47 -21.57 -15.05
C ILE A 212 -7.54 -22.08 -16.03
N ILE A 213 -7.11 -22.70 -17.12
CA ILE A 213 -8.03 -23.21 -18.19
C ILE A 213 -8.94 -24.32 -17.66
N ASN A 214 -8.41 -25.21 -16.80
CA ASN A 214 -9.18 -26.29 -16.18
C ASN A 214 -10.32 -25.77 -15.30
N GLN A 215 -10.23 -24.51 -14.82
CA GLN A 215 -11.35 -23.88 -14.12
C GLN A 215 -12.50 -23.51 -15.06
N SER A 216 -12.34 -23.54 -16.38
CA SER A 216 -13.33 -23.08 -17.36
C SER A 216 -13.89 -21.69 -16.99
N PRO A 217 -13.03 -20.66 -16.85
CA PRO A 217 -13.46 -19.34 -16.42
C PRO A 217 -14.20 -18.59 -17.54
N ASP A 218 -15.10 -17.68 -17.15
CA ASP A 218 -15.63 -16.63 -18.04
C ASP A 218 -14.71 -15.39 -18.04
N ILE A 219 -14.02 -15.17 -16.91
CA ILE A 219 -13.12 -14.03 -16.70
C ILE A 219 -11.86 -14.51 -15.96
N VAL A 220 -10.70 -14.01 -16.39
CA VAL A 220 -9.42 -14.19 -15.70
C VAL A 220 -8.84 -12.81 -15.38
N VAL A 221 -8.46 -12.60 -14.13
CA VAL A 221 -7.78 -11.39 -13.67
C VAL A 221 -6.38 -11.76 -13.16
N MET A 222 -5.35 -11.32 -13.87
CA MET A 222 -3.96 -11.49 -13.49
C MET A 222 -3.53 -10.36 -12.56
N ALA A 223 -3.22 -10.68 -11.32
CA ALA A 223 -2.76 -9.78 -10.27
C ALA A 223 -1.46 -10.30 -9.63
N THR A 224 -0.62 -10.91 -10.45
CA THR A 224 0.61 -11.62 -10.10
C THR A 224 1.71 -10.72 -9.53
N GLY A 225 1.51 -9.39 -9.54
CA GLY A 225 2.49 -8.44 -9.03
C GLY A 225 3.73 -8.35 -9.91
N GLY A 226 4.88 -8.16 -9.29
CA GLY A 226 6.18 -8.09 -9.97
C GLY A 226 7.29 -8.60 -9.07
N HIS A 227 8.50 -8.57 -9.57
CA HIS A 227 9.75 -8.88 -8.87
C HIS A 227 10.68 -7.65 -8.88
N PRO A 228 11.61 -7.52 -7.92
CA PRO A 228 12.49 -6.35 -7.82
C PRO A 228 13.31 -6.12 -9.08
N ASN A 229 13.40 -4.86 -9.54
CA ASN A 229 14.21 -4.46 -10.69
C ASN A 229 15.64 -4.13 -10.23
N ILE A 230 16.53 -5.12 -10.19
CA ILE A 230 17.91 -4.98 -9.67
C ILE A 230 19.01 -5.36 -10.66
N GLU A 231 18.68 -5.84 -11.85
CA GLU A 231 19.65 -6.41 -12.79
C GLU A 231 20.32 -5.38 -13.72
N TRP A 232 19.90 -4.12 -13.67
CA TRP A 232 20.39 -3.07 -14.57
C TRP A 232 21.72 -2.43 -14.16
N VAL A 233 22.24 -2.73 -12.95
CA VAL A 233 23.48 -2.11 -12.43
C VAL A 233 24.68 -2.69 -13.14
N GLU A 234 25.49 -1.81 -13.74
CA GLU A 234 26.75 -2.20 -14.37
C GLU A 234 27.77 -2.66 -13.31
N GLY A 235 28.55 -3.68 -13.67
CA GLY A 235 29.61 -4.23 -12.81
C GLY A 235 29.36 -5.68 -12.40
N ASN A 236 30.15 -6.16 -11.45
CA ASN A 236 30.15 -7.55 -11.01
C ASN A 236 29.78 -7.74 -9.53
N ALA A 237 29.29 -6.68 -8.88
CA ALA A 237 28.87 -6.76 -7.50
C ALA A 237 27.53 -7.53 -7.38
N LYS A 238 27.40 -8.29 -6.30
CA LYS A 238 26.09 -8.84 -5.92
C LYS A 238 25.24 -7.72 -5.39
N VAL A 239 24.12 -7.49 -6.05
CA VAL A 239 23.09 -6.51 -5.66
C VAL A 239 21.96 -7.21 -4.95
N LEU A 240 21.44 -6.62 -3.90
CA LEU A 240 20.28 -7.06 -3.15
C LEU A 240 19.12 -6.09 -3.38
N SER A 241 17.91 -6.57 -3.21
CA SER A 241 16.71 -5.72 -3.23
C SER A 241 16.32 -5.26 -1.82
N THR A 242 15.50 -4.24 -1.73
CA THR A 242 14.81 -3.86 -0.48
C THR A 242 13.95 -5.00 0.07
N TRP A 243 13.45 -5.89 -0.79
CA TRP A 243 12.68 -7.07 -0.37
C TRP A 243 13.54 -8.08 0.39
N ASP A 244 14.79 -8.29 -0.02
CA ASP A 244 15.73 -9.17 0.70
C ASP A 244 15.98 -8.70 2.14
N ILE A 245 16.02 -7.36 2.32
CA ILE A 245 16.11 -6.76 3.66
C ILE A 245 14.82 -6.98 4.44
N LEU A 246 13.69 -6.52 3.90
CA LEU A 246 12.42 -6.49 4.62
C LEU A 246 11.84 -7.88 4.89
N SER A 247 12.14 -8.87 4.04
CA SER A 247 11.77 -10.27 4.30
C SER A 247 12.63 -10.90 5.41
N GLY A 248 13.81 -10.34 5.70
CA GLY A 248 14.78 -10.88 6.63
C GLY A 248 15.64 -12.04 6.05
N HIS A 249 15.55 -12.27 4.74
CA HIS A 249 16.34 -13.32 4.08
C HIS A 249 17.83 -12.97 3.97
N ALA A 250 18.16 -11.67 3.84
CA ALA A 250 19.54 -11.23 3.77
C ALA A 250 20.09 -10.92 5.17
N LYS A 251 21.19 -11.56 5.53
CA LYS A 251 22.00 -11.17 6.69
C LYS A 251 22.93 -10.05 6.27
N MET A 252 22.88 -8.93 6.98
CA MET A 252 23.71 -7.75 6.74
C MET A 252 24.75 -7.61 7.82
N GLU A 253 26.00 -7.36 7.43
CA GLU A 253 27.10 -7.08 8.34
C GLU A 253 27.88 -5.87 7.82
N GLY A 254 28.49 -5.09 8.71
CA GLY A 254 29.28 -3.91 8.37
C GLY A 254 28.41 -2.76 7.85
N SER A 255 28.73 -2.28 6.65
CA SER A 255 28.01 -1.17 6.02
C SER A 255 27.03 -1.61 4.94
N VAL A 256 25.92 -0.89 4.85
CA VAL A 256 24.85 -1.10 3.85
C VAL A 256 24.61 0.21 3.11
N PHE A 257 24.78 0.19 1.80
CA PHE A 257 24.44 1.29 0.92
C PHE A 257 23.15 0.97 0.19
N ILE A 258 22.11 1.78 0.41
CA ILE A 258 20.79 1.63 -0.23
C ILE A 258 20.69 2.74 -1.27
N HIS A 259 20.50 2.37 -2.55
CA HIS A 259 20.21 3.32 -3.62
C HIS A 259 18.73 3.27 -3.98
N ASP A 260 18.06 4.43 -3.87
CA ASP A 260 16.64 4.63 -4.15
C ASP A 260 16.44 5.40 -5.46
N GLN A 261 15.75 4.79 -6.40
CA GLN A 261 15.30 5.43 -7.65
C GLN A 261 13.82 5.75 -7.66
N THR A 262 13.05 5.26 -6.69
CA THR A 262 11.59 5.38 -6.70
C THR A 262 11.08 6.54 -5.87
N GLY A 263 11.86 7.01 -4.92
CA GLY A 263 11.44 8.01 -3.94
C GLY A 263 10.28 7.57 -3.05
N ARG A 264 9.94 6.27 -3.04
CA ARG A 264 8.79 5.72 -2.30
C ARG A 264 9.15 5.32 -0.88
N ASN A 265 8.16 4.88 -0.12
CA ASN A 265 8.35 4.46 1.28
C ASN A 265 9.22 3.20 1.46
N VAL A 266 9.45 2.40 0.41
CA VAL A 266 10.10 1.08 0.52
C VAL A 266 11.57 1.22 0.93
N SER A 267 12.32 2.12 0.29
CA SER A 267 13.71 2.42 0.62
C SER A 267 13.86 2.99 2.03
N LEU A 268 12.98 3.92 2.40
CA LEU A 268 12.92 4.49 3.75
C LEU A 268 12.65 3.41 4.80
N ALA A 269 11.71 2.52 4.52
CA ALA A 269 11.36 1.40 5.39
C ALA A 269 12.53 0.40 5.53
N ALA A 270 13.21 0.07 4.43
CA ALA A 270 14.38 -0.79 4.45
C ALA A 270 15.52 -0.18 5.28
N ALA A 271 15.82 1.11 5.09
CA ALA A 271 16.83 1.83 5.86
C ALA A 271 16.50 1.87 7.36
N ASP A 272 15.24 2.14 7.72
CA ASP A 272 14.79 2.14 9.12
C ASP A 272 14.86 0.74 9.75
N TYR A 273 14.40 -0.28 9.02
CA TYR A 273 14.39 -1.66 9.50
C TYR A 273 15.81 -2.20 9.75
N ILE A 274 16.72 -1.98 8.78
CA ILE A 274 18.08 -2.52 8.90
C ILE A 274 18.94 -1.75 9.90
N SER A 275 18.68 -0.46 10.12
CA SER A 275 19.42 0.36 11.09
C SER A 275 19.25 -0.09 12.55
N ASP A 276 18.25 -0.94 12.83
CA ASP A 276 18.09 -1.60 14.14
C ASP A 276 19.00 -2.86 14.30
N LYS A 277 19.73 -3.27 13.26
CA LYS A 277 20.55 -4.49 13.22
C LYS A 277 22.05 -4.27 13.46
N ASN A 278 22.42 -3.12 14.02
CA ASN A 278 23.82 -2.76 14.31
C ASN A 278 24.71 -2.72 13.06
N VAL A 279 24.22 -2.17 11.97
CA VAL A 279 24.94 -1.92 10.72
C VAL A 279 24.98 -0.43 10.41
N GLU A 280 26.02 0.02 9.70
CA GLU A 280 26.13 1.40 9.23
C GLU A 280 25.32 1.57 7.94
N VAL A 281 24.29 2.43 7.94
CA VAL A 281 23.39 2.60 6.80
C VAL A 281 23.62 3.95 6.12
N THR A 282 23.79 3.91 4.79
CA THR A 282 23.72 5.08 3.91
C THR A 282 22.54 4.91 2.95
N LEU A 283 21.60 5.83 2.99
CA LEU A 283 20.50 5.92 2.03
C LEU A 283 20.82 7.00 1.01
N ASN A 284 20.96 6.59 -0.24
CA ASN A 284 21.27 7.46 -1.37
C ASN A 284 20.08 7.54 -2.34
N THR A 285 19.89 8.70 -2.94
CA THR A 285 18.94 8.91 -4.03
C THR A 285 19.48 9.88 -5.07
N GLN A 286 19.01 9.75 -6.29
CA GLN A 286 19.24 10.72 -7.36
C GLN A 286 18.39 11.99 -7.20
N ASP A 287 17.34 11.95 -6.40
CA ASP A 287 16.44 13.06 -6.14
C ASP A 287 17.06 14.07 -5.15
N ALA A 288 16.50 15.30 -5.13
CA ALA A 288 16.90 16.36 -4.21
C ALA A 288 16.55 16.07 -2.74
N THR A 289 15.71 15.07 -2.48
CA THR A 289 15.37 14.62 -1.13
C THR A 289 14.97 13.14 -1.15
N VAL A 290 15.25 12.43 -0.07
CA VAL A 290 14.75 11.05 0.08
C VAL A 290 13.24 11.06 0.27
N GLY A 291 12.57 10.04 -0.30
CA GLY A 291 11.13 9.88 -0.17
C GLY A 291 10.31 10.92 -0.94
N MET A 292 10.76 11.32 -2.12
CA MET A 292 10.11 12.34 -2.97
C MET A 292 8.64 11.97 -3.27
N GLU A 293 8.35 10.70 -3.49
CA GLU A 293 7.01 10.13 -3.73
C GLU A 293 6.35 9.57 -2.46
N ALA A 294 7.03 9.61 -1.32
CA ALA A 294 6.47 9.15 -0.06
C ALA A 294 5.42 10.14 0.49
N MET A 295 4.53 9.64 1.34
CA MET A 295 3.54 10.52 1.98
C MET A 295 4.25 11.55 2.86
N ARG A 296 4.01 12.83 2.59
CA ARG A 296 4.66 13.96 3.29
C ARG A 296 4.63 13.84 4.82
N MET A 297 3.52 13.32 5.39
CA MET A 297 3.39 13.14 6.83
C MET A 297 4.24 11.97 7.36
N GLU A 298 4.71 11.07 6.51
CA GLU A 298 5.57 9.93 6.88
C GLU A 298 7.06 10.26 6.82
N ILE A 299 7.48 11.27 6.04
CA ILE A 299 8.87 11.69 5.94
C ILE A 299 9.44 12.08 7.31
N SER A 300 8.71 12.90 8.07
CA SER A 300 9.18 13.39 9.37
C SER A 300 9.42 12.27 10.40
N PRO A 301 8.54 11.29 10.58
CA PRO A 301 8.81 10.08 11.37
C PRO A 301 10.06 9.32 10.94
N PHE A 302 10.26 9.09 9.63
CA PHE A 302 11.47 8.44 9.12
C PHE A 302 12.73 9.25 9.45
N MET A 303 12.75 10.54 9.12
CA MET A 303 13.90 11.40 9.38
C MET A 303 14.26 11.48 10.86
N LYS A 304 13.26 11.59 11.76
CA LYS A 304 13.48 11.55 13.19
C LYS A 304 14.19 10.25 13.64
N ARG A 305 13.82 9.12 13.05
CA ARG A 305 14.42 7.81 13.33
C ARG A 305 15.82 7.71 12.73
N PHE A 306 16.01 8.20 11.51
CA PHE A 306 17.32 8.23 10.84
C PHE A 306 18.35 9.03 11.62
N TYR A 307 18.01 10.25 12.05
CA TYR A 307 18.91 11.04 12.91
C TYR A 307 19.22 10.33 14.24
N LYS A 308 18.23 9.70 14.87
CA LYS A 308 18.42 8.97 16.12
C LYS A 308 19.33 7.74 15.95
N LYS A 309 19.26 7.07 14.80
CA LYS A 309 19.99 5.82 14.52
C LYS A 309 21.28 6.02 13.73
N GLY A 310 21.61 7.24 13.36
CA GLY A 310 22.83 7.57 12.60
C GLY A 310 22.80 7.15 11.14
N VAL A 311 21.60 6.99 10.54
CA VAL A 311 21.45 6.73 9.09
C VAL A 311 21.96 7.95 8.33
N LYS A 312 22.94 7.74 7.44
CA LYS A 312 23.46 8.78 6.55
C LYS A 312 22.52 8.93 5.35
N VAL A 313 22.18 10.17 5.01
CA VAL A 313 21.35 10.49 3.84
C VAL A 313 22.21 11.23 2.83
N GLN A 314 22.25 10.73 1.58
CA GLN A 314 22.94 11.32 0.45
C GLN A 314 21.94 11.54 -0.69
N VAL A 315 21.88 12.76 -1.20
CA VAL A 315 20.94 13.17 -2.26
C VAL A 315 21.69 13.60 -3.52
N ASP A 316 20.97 13.82 -4.61
CA ASP A 316 21.53 14.32 -5.88
C ASP A 316 22.61 13.42 -6.50
N HIS A 317 22.59 12.10 -6.22
CA HIS A 317 23.58 11.16 -6.75
C HIS A 317 22.91 9.92 -7.35
N GLU A 318 23.08 9.73 -8.64
CA GLU A 318 22.68 8.52 -9.36
C GLU A 318 23.75 7.42 -9.25
N LEU A 319 23.33 6.17 -9.23
CA LEU A 319 24.20 5.01 -9.25
C LEU A 319 24.62 4.70 -10.69
N ILE A 320 25.93 4.60 -10.94
CA ILE A 320 26.50 4.28 -12.26
C ILE A 320 26.92 2.83 -12.34
N SER A 321 27.74 2.37 -11.39
CA SER A 321 28.25 1.01 -11.41
C SER A 321 28.59 0.51 -10.00
N ALA A 322 28.70 -0.80 -9.86
CA ALA A 322 29.10 -1.45 -8.63
C ALA A 322 30.08 -2.60 -8.90
N GLU A 323 31.29 -2.49 -8.38
CA GLU A 323 32.37 -3.45 -8.59
C GLU A 323 32.76 -4.13 -7.27
N ARG A 324 32.88 -5.43 -7.29
CA ARG A 324 33.36 -6.18 -6.14
C ARG A 324 34.87 -5.99 -5.93
N GLN A 325 35.26 -5.61 -4.74
CA GLN A 325 36.64 -5.48 -4.28
C GLN A 325 36.87 -6.34 -3.01
N GLY A 326 37.23 -7.57 -3.19
CA GLY A 326 37.36 -8.53 -2.07
C GLY A 326 36.03 -8.72 -1.34
N ASN A 327 35.96 -8.35 -0.07
CA ASN A 327 34.75 -8.43 0.76
C ASN A 327 33.91 -7.14 0.72
N GLN A 328 34.31 -6.15 -0.06
CA GLN A 328 33.62 -4.87 -0.19
C GLN A 328 33.14 -4.66 -1.62
N ILE A 329 32.30 -3.68 -1.79
CA ILE A 329 31.75 -3.21 -3.06
C ILE A 329 32.13 -1.75 -3.22
N LYS A 330 32.80 -1.42 -4.33
CA LYS A 330 33.02 -0.05 -4.77
C LYS A 330 31.82 0.39 -5.60
N VAL A 331 31.08 1.35 -5.07
CA VAL A 331 29.92 1.96 -5.73
C VAL A 331 30.36 3.26 -6.38
N SER A 332 30.14 3.41 -7.67
CA SER A 332 30.41 4.64 -8.43
C SER A 332 29.12 5.43 -8.58
N LEU A 333 29.15 6.68 -8.15
CA LEU A 333 28.02 7.60 -8.13
C LEU A 333 28.34 8.84 -8.95
N ARG A 334 27.35 9.38 -9.65
CA ARG A 334 27.46 10.63 -10.40
C ARG A 334 26.51 11.68 -9.80
N ASN A 335 27.04 12.83 -9.42
CA ASN A 335 26.21 13.94 -8.98
C ASN A 335 25.38 14.47 -10.14
N THR A 336 24.05 14.53 -9.97
CA THR A 336 23.07 14.86 -11.01
C THR A 336 23.17 16.29 -11.53
N HIS A 337 23.71 17.23 -10.75
CA HIS A 337 23.86 18.64 -11.14
C HIS A 337 25.22 18.96 -11.77
N THR A 338 26.30 18.38 -11.22
CA THR A 338 27.68 18.74 -11.62
C THR A 338 28.32 17.74 -12.57
N GLY A 339 27.75 16.54 -12.70
CA GLY A 339 28.33 15.42 -13.46
C GLY A 339 29.58 14.82 -12.81
N LYS A 340 30.04 15.31 -11.66
CA LYS A 340 31.21 14.76 -10.96
C LYS A 340 30.92 13.36 -10.44
N THR A 341 31.87 12.46 -10.69
CA THR A 341 31.82 11.10 -10.15
C THR A 341 32.53 11.03 -8.80
N ILE A 342 31.92 10.35 -7.86
CA ILE A 342 32.48 9.97 -6.56
C ILE A 342 32.37 8.46 -6.36
N THR A 343 33.14 7.94 -5.43
CA THR A 343 33.09 6.52 -5.07
C THR A 343 32.75 6.35 -3.60
N HIS A 344 31.94 5.32 -3.32
CA HIS A 344 31.59 4.89 -1.98
C HIS A 344 31.97 3.42 -1.80
N ILE A 345 32.55 3.07 -0.65
CA ILE A 345 32.91 1.68 -0.32
C ILE A 345 31.92 1.16 0.71
N THR A 346 31.31 0.01 0.43
CA THR A 346 30.33 -0.63 1.30
C THR A 346 30.51 -2.15 1.34
N ASN A 347 29.96 -2.81 2.36
CA ASN A 347 29.91 -4.27 2.40
C ASN A 347 28.71 -4.85 1.63
N ASN A 348 27.61 -4.11 1.61
CA ASN A 348 26.37 -4.55 0.96
C ASN A 348 25.79 -3.42 0.12
N LEU A 349 25.34 -3.74 -1.10
CA LEU A 349 24.62 -2.84 -1.99
C LEU A 349 23.17 -3.32 -2.13
N VAL A 350 22.23 -2.41 -1.89
CA VAL A 350 20.80 -2.64 -1.97
C VAL A 350 20.17 -1.66 -2.94
N LEU A 351 19.28 -2.13 -3.79
CA LEU A 351 18.55 -1.31 -4.74
C LEU A 351 17.05 -1.27 -4.45
N GLU A 352 16.49 -0.10 -4.69
CA GLU A 352 15.06 0.13 -4.84
C GLU A 352 14.82 0.86 -6.16
N ALA A 353 14.47 0.11 -7.20
CA ALA A 353 14.19 0.63 -8.53
C ALA A 353 12.80 0.15 -9.04
N GLY A 354 11.88 -0.07 -8.09
CA GLY A 354 10.55 -0.58 -8.38
C GLY A 354 10.55 -2.06 -8.75
N THR A 355 9.50 -2.49 -9.45
CA THR A 355 9.29 -3.88 -9.83
C THR A 355 9.11 -4.03 -11.34
N LEU A 356 9.59 -5.14 -11.88
CA LEU A 356 9.25 -5.63 -13.21
C LEU A 356 8.00 -6.52 -13.09
N PRO A 357 7.04 -6.41 -14.02
CA PRO A 357 5.83 -7.22 -13.99
C PRO A 357 6.12 -8.72 -14.04
N ASN A 358 5.41 -9.50 -13.22
CA ASN A 358 5.38 -10.96 -13.34
C ASN A 358 4.22 -11.35 -14.25
N ASP A 359 4.42 -11.30 -15.58
CA ASP A 359 3.34 -11.37 -16.56
C ASP A 359 3.51 -12.48 -17.61
N GLU A 360 4.41 -13.43 -17.40
CA GLU A 360 4.66 -14.54 -18.33
C GLU A 360 3.38 -15.36 -18.61
N ILE A 361 2.62 -15.71 -17.57
CA ILE A 361 1.37 -16.46 -17.70
C ILE A 361 0.33 -15.64 -18.48
N PHE A 362 0.27 -14.32 -18.25
CA PHE A 362 -0.63 -13.46 -19.03
C PHE A 362 -0.34 -13.59 -20.54
N TYR A 363 0.92 -13.53 -20.93
CA TYR A 363 1.31 -13.63 -22.34
C TYR A 363 1.07 -15.03 -22.94
N SER A 364 1.17 -16.09 -22.14
CA SER A 364 0.91 -17.46 -22.63
C SER A 364 -0.58 -17.70 -22.94
N ILE A 365 -1.49 -17.02 -22.22
CA ILE A 365 -2.94 -17.25 -22.33
C ILE A 365 -3.70 -16.14 -23.10
N LYS A 366 -3.07 -14.99 -23.38
CA LYS A 366 -3.78 -13.82 -23.94
C LYS A 366 -4.38 -14.06 -25.32
N GLU A 367 -3.69 -14.78 -26.20
CA GLU A 367 -4.17 -15.06 -27.55
C GLU A 367 -5.40 -15.99 -27.58
N LYS A 368 -5.64 -16.74 -26.51
CA LYS A 368 -6.79 -17.62 -26.29
C LYS A 368 -7.99 -16.89 -25.68
N SER A 369 -7.79 -15.65 -25.23
CA SER A 369 -8.83 -14.84 -24.62
C SER A 369 -9.63 -14.04 -25.66
N LEU A 370 -10.91 -13.78 -25.37
CA LEU A 370 -11.83 -13.09 -26.27
C LEU A 370 -11.41 -11.65 -26.58
N ASN A 371 -10.84 -10.95 -25.59
CA ASN A 371 -10.34 -9.59 -25.71
C ASN A 371 -8.84 -9.52 -25.99
N ARG A 372 -8.15 -10.66 -26.21
CA ARG A 372 -6.70 -10.76 -26.39
C ARG A 372 -5.89 -9.99 -25.33
N GLY A 373 -6.39 -9.98 -24.08
CA GLY A 373 -5.78 -9.25 -22.98
C GLY A 373 -5.81 -7.73 -23.12
N VAL A 374 -6.55 -7.18 -24.09
CA VAL A 374 -6.64 -5.73 -24.33
C VAL A 374 -7.61 -5.10 -23.33
N VAL A 375 -7.20 -3.98 -22.76
CA VAL A 375 -8.02 -3.09 -21.92
C VAL A 375 -8.26 -1.79 -22.69
N ASP A 376 -9.52 -1.39 -22.77
CA ASP A 376 -9.88 -0.06 -23.29
C ASP A 376 -9.53 0.99 -22.23
N ILE A 377 -8.45 1.74 -22.50
CA ILE A 377 -7.90 2.74 -21.57
C ILE A 377 -8.84 3.93 -21.42
N GLU A 378 -9.54 4.34 -22.48
CA GLU A 378 -10.49 5.46 -22.41
C GLU A 378 -11.72 5.09 -21.56
N ALA A 379 -12.26 3.88 -21.75
CA ALA A 379 -13.32 3.36 -20.92
C ALA A 379 -12.88 3.27 -19.46
N MET A 380 -11.69 2.71 -19.20
CA MET A 380 -11.12 2.61 -17.86
C MET A 380 -10.93 3.98 -17.20
N ALA A 381 -10.38 4.97 -17.91
CA ALA A 381 -10.13 6.31 -17.40
C ALA A 381 -11.43 7.07 -17.10
N SER A 382 -12.44 6.91 -17.98
CA SER A 382 -13.76 7.57 -17.83
C SER A 382 -14.73 6.82 -16.91
N GLY A 383 -14.30 5.67 -16.34
CA GLY A 383 -15.12 4.85 -15.45
C GLY A 383 -16.26 4.09 -16.17
N LYS A 384 -16.15 3.93 -17.49
CA LYS A 384 -17.11 3.17 -18.31
C LYS A 384 -16.78 1.67 -18.30
N PRO A 385 -17.78 0.80 -18.58
CA PRO A 385 -17.56 -0.63 -18.75
C PRO A 385 -16.56 -0.96 -19.84
N GLN A 386 -15.80 -2.04 -19.64
CA GLN A 386 -14.93 -2.58 -20.69
C GLN A 386 -15.78 -3.24 -21.80
N PRO A 387 -15.32 -3.20 -23.07
CA PRO A 387 -15.98 -3.89 -24.16
C PRO A 387 -16.15 -5.40 -23.88
N ILE A 388 -17.33 -5.93 -24.15
CA ILE A 388 -17.64 -7.36 -24.02
C ILE A 388 -17.61 -8.00 -25.41
N PHE A 389 -16.82 -9.05 -25.55
CA PHE A 389 -16.70 -9.83 -26.79
C PHE A 389 -17.48 -11.14 -26.63
N SER A 390 -18.24 -11.51 -27.67
CA SER A 390 -19.00 -12.76 -27.73
C SER A 390 -18.15 -13.89 -28.31
N GLY A 391 -18.26 -15.09 -27.76
CA GLY A 391 -17.53 -16.26 -28.24
C GLY A 391 -17.36 -17.33 -27.18
N LYS A 392 -16.66 -18.42 -27.54
CA LYS A 392 -16.20 -19.43 -26.58
C LYS A 392 -14.84 -19.01 -26.06
N GLY A 393 -14.70 -18.91 -24.74
CA GLY A 393 -13.46 -18.50 -24.09
C GLY A 393 -13.72 -17.57 -22.92
N TYR A 394 -12.72 -16.86 -22.49
CA TYR A 394 -12.74 -15.97 -21.32
C TYR A 394 -12.23 -14.57 -21.70
N HIS A 395 -12.62 -13.57 -20.90
CA HIS A 395 -11.99 -12.25 -20.94
C HIS A 395 -10.78 -12.25 -20.00
N LEU A 396 -9.70 -11.64 -20.42
CA LEU A 396 -8.44 -11.59 -19.67
C LEU A 396 -8.03 -10.15 -19.36
N TYR A 397 -7.75 -9.87 -18.09
CA TYR A 397 -7.31 -8.57 -17.61
C TYR A 397 -6.07 -8.68 -16.73
N ARG A 398 -5.25 -7.61 -16.68
CA ARG A 398 -4.16 -7.44 -15.71
C ARG A 398 -4.44 -6.25 -14.82
N VAL A 399 -4.04 -6.33 -13.54
CA VAL A 399 -4.20 -5.28 -12.54
C VAL A 399 -2.98 -5.17 -11.62
N GLY A 400 -2.77 -3.98 -11.07
CA GLY A 400 -1.67 -3.72 -10.15
C GLY A 400 -0.29 -3.82 -10.82
N ASP A 401 0.72 -4.29 -10.07
CA ASP A 401 2.10 -4.36 -10.53
C ASP A 401 2.34 -5.42 -11.62
N ALA A 402 1.37 -6.30 -11.88
CA ALA A 402 1.38 -7.12 -13.08
C ALA A 402 1.26 -6.29 -14.38
N VAL A 403 0.85 -5.03 -14.28
CA VAL A 403 0.82 -4.06 -15.38
C VAL A 403 2.04 -3.16 -15.32
N ASN A 404 2.28 -2.52 -14.17
CA ASN A 404 3.39 -1.59 -13.95
C ASN A 404 3.56 -1.32 -12.45
N SER A 405 4.81 -1.12 -12.01
CA SER A 405 5.17 -0.76 -10.64
C SER A 405 4.53 0.56 -10.21
N ARG A 406 3.63 0.51 -9.23
CA ARG A 406 2.94 1.69 -8.68
C ARG A 406 2.71 1.52 -7.18
N ASP A 407 1.80 2.26 -6.60
CA ASP A 407 1.45 2.19 -5.18
C ASP A 407 0.22 1.30 -4.90
N ILE A 408 -0.07 1.09 -3.61
CA ILE A 408 -1.20 0.29 -3.15
C ILE A 408 -2.53 0.86 -3.66
N HIS A 409 -2.68 2.20 -3.66
CA HIS A 409 -3.90 2.85 -4.14
C HIS A 409 -4.16 2.54 -5.61
N CYS A 410 -3.13 2.64 -6.46
CA CYS A 410 -3.24 2.33 -7.88
C CYS A 410 -3.63 0.86 -8.12
N ALA A 411 -3.05 -0.06 -7.35
CA ALA A 411 -3.36 -1.48 -7.46
C ALA A 411 -4.85 -1.77 -7.15
N ILE A 412 -5.38 -1.19 -6.08
CA ILE A 412 -6.80 -1.31 -5.69
C ILE A 412 -7.71 -0.57 -6.69
N LEU A 413 -7.30 0.61 -7.16
CA LEU A 413 -8.07 1.42 -8.11
C LEU A 413 -8.27 0.73 -9.46
N ASP A 414 -7.21 0.13 -10.02
CA ASP A 414 -7.29 -0.61 -11.27
C ASP A 414 -8.30 -1.75 -11.18
N SER A 415 -8.23 -2.49 -10.06
CA SER A 415 -9.13 -3.62 -9.81
C SER A 415 -10.58 -3.19 -9.72
N LEU A 416 -10.88 -2.11 -8.99
CA LEU A 416 -12.24 -1.57 -8.93
C LEU A 416 -12.71 -1.11 -10.32
N ARG A 417 -11.88 -0.36 -11.05
CA ARG A 417 -12.24 0.18 -12.38
C ARG A 417 -12.57 -0.90 -13.39
N ILE A 418 -11.79 -1.98 -13.40
CA ILE A 418 -12.01 -3.10 -14.34
C ILE A 418 -13.18 -3.95 -13.86
N CYS A 419 -13.22 -4.32 -12.59
CA CYS A 419 -14.13 -5.37 -12.12
C CYS A 419 -15.55 -4.89 -11.79
N LYS A 420 -15.76 -3.58 -11.55
CA LYS A 420 -17.09 -3.06 -11.15
C LYS A 420 -18.21 -3.28 -12.16
N ASP A 421 -17.87 -3.52 -13.42
CA ASP A 421 -18.84 -3.65 -14.52
C ASP A 421 -18.74 -5.01 -15.24
N LEU A 422 -17.88 -5.95 -14.80
CA LEU A 422 -17.68 -7.27 -15.41
C LEU A 422 -18.88 -8.21 -15.30
#